data_58981473205b2eb63b83e5e58e733132
#
_entry.id   58981473205b2eb63b83e5e58e733132
#
_cell.length_a   1.000
_cell.length_b   1.000
_cell.length_c   1.000
_cell.angle_alpha   90.00
_cell.angle_beta   90.00
_cell.angle_gamma   90.00
#
_symmetry.space_group_name_H-M   'P 1'
#
loop_
_entity.id
_entity.type
_entity.pdbx_description
1 polymer ?
#
loop_
_entity_poly.entity_id
_entity_poly.type
_entity_poly.pdbx_seq_one_letter_code
_entity_poly.pdbx_strand_id
1 'polypeptide(L)'
;MELRNIAIIAHVDHGKTTLVDELLKQSGAFRDNQAVAERAMDSNDIERERGITILAKCTSLEWAGQRINIVDTPGHADFGGEVERILSMVDGVVLLVDAAEGPMPQTKFVTSKALALGLRPIVVLNKVDKPDAEPSRALNEVFDLFANLGADDDQLDFPVLYASGRSGWADENLDGPRKDLSALYDLVQRHVPAPAQVARRGEPFQMLATTLSADPFIGRILTGRVEAGTLKAGDTIKALSRDGEKLEQFRVSKVLAFRGLTQTAIDVAEAGDIVTIAGMSKATVADTLCALEVDTALPAQPIDPPTITVTFGINDSPLAGRDGTVRGSRGVARRVRVRAGGEQPDGEDDLLGLVHLVGRLEVALQGEAHDRVPRLLQATLGGLVGHDPGV
;
A
#
# COMPACT_ATOMS: atom_id res chain seq x y z
N MET A 1 22.30 -4.13 9.96
CA MET A 1 21.73 -4.74 8.74
C MET A 1 21.42 -3.60 7.78
N GLU A 2 21.91 -3.66 6.55
CA GLU A 2 21.56 -2.65 5.56
C GLU A 2 20.12 -2.78 5.13
N LEU A 3 19.49 -1.67 4.78
CA LEU A 3 18.08 -1.56 4.48
C LEU A 3 17.87 -1.00 3.08
N ARG A 4 16.86 -1.49 2.37
CA ARG A 4 16.33 -0.92 1.13
C ARG A 4 14.82 -0.87 1.22
N ASN A 5 14.24 0.27 0.86
CA ASN A 5 12.79 0.45 0.78
C ASN A 5 12.40 0.63 -0.68
N ILE A 6 11.58 -0.26 -1.21
CA ILE A 6 11.13 -0.22 -2.59
C ILE A 6 9.60 -0.27 -2.68
N ALA A 7 9.04 0.39 -3.69
CA ALA A 7 7.66 0.17 -4.09
C ALA A 7 7.61 -0.64 -5.39
N ILE A 8 6.60 -1.50 -5.53
CA ILE A 8 6.33 -2.19 -6.79
C ILE A 8 5.13 -1.56 -7.46
N ILE A 9 5.35 -1.01 -8.64
CA ILE A 9 4.37 -0.36 -9.50
C ILE A 9 4.05 -1.30 -10.66
N ALA A 10 2.77 -1.55 -10.91
CA ALA A 10 2.34 -2.34 -12.06
C ALA A 10 0.93 -1.97 -12.45
N HIS A 11 0.60 -2.17 -13.72
CA HIS A 11 -0.80 -2.22 -14.15
C HIS A 11 -1.50 -3.47 -13.59
N VAL A 12 -2.83 -3.42 -13.53
CA VAL A 12 -3.65 -4.60 -13.20
C VAL A 12 -3.28 -5.74 -14.16
N ASP A 13 -3.18 -6.95 -13.64
CA ASP A 13 -2.82 -8.17 -14.39
C ASP A 13 -1.39 -8.23 -14.97
N HIS A 14 -0.51 -7.25 -14.76
CA HIS A 14 0.90 -7.35 -15.16
C HIS A 14 1.70 -8.35 -14.30
N GLY A 15 1.10 -8.94 -13.27
CA GLY A 15 1.68 -10.01 -12.47
C GLY A 15 2.38 -9.54 -11.18
N LYS A 16 2.01 -8.37 -10.65
CA LYS A 16 2.58 -7.80 -9.42
C LYS A 16 2.48 -8.76 -8.23
N THR A 17 1.28 -9.19 -7.89
CA THR A 17 1.04 -10.11 -6.76
C THR A 17 1.81 -11.42 -6.93
N THR A 18 1.82 -11.97 -8.15
CA THR A 18 2.55 -13.20 -8.46
C THR A 18 4.06 -13.04 -8.26
N LEU A 19 4.63 -11.91 -8.71
CA LEU A 19 6.05 -11.63 -8.52
C LEU A 19 6.40 -11.48 -7.03
N VAL A 20 5.58 -10.75 -6.27
CA VAL A 20 5.80 -10.56 -4.82
C VAL A 20 5.69 -11.87 -4.06
N ASP A 21 4.70 -12.72 -4.38
CA ASP A 21 4.58 -14.05 -3.79
C ASP A 21 5.82 -14.91 -4.04
N GLU A 22 6.36 -14.89 -5.27
CA GLU A 22 7.58 -15.63 -5.59
C GLU A 22 8.83 -15.04 -4.92
N LEU A 23 8.93 -13.72 -4.81
CA LEU A 23 9.98 -13.07 -4.03
C LEU A 23 9.94 -13.52 -2.56
N LEU A 24 8.77 -13.53 -1.94
CA LEU A 24 8.62 -13.98 -0.56
C LEU A 24 8.95 -15.46 -0.37
N LYS A 25 8.59 -16.32 -1.32
CA LYS A 25 8.93 -17.75 -1.27
C LYS A 25 10.44 -17.99 -1.37
N GLN A 26 11.09 -17.36 -2.33
CA GLN A 26 12.53 -17.58 -2.60
C GLN A 26 13.44 -16.91 -1.56
N SER A 27 12.97 -15.85 -0.88
CA SER A 27 13.72 -15.25 0.24
C SER A 27 13.73 -16.08 1.53
N GLY A 28 12.99 -17.21 1.56
CA GLY A 28 12.85 -18.00 2.79
C GLY A 28 11.96 -17.37 3.86
N ALA A 29 11.17 -16.35 3.50
CA ALA A 29 10.23 -15.71 4.44
C ALA A 29 9.12 -16.65 4.92
N PHE A 30 8.87 -17.75 4.22
CA PHE A 30 7.95 -18.80 4.60
C PHE A 30 8.67 -20.04 5.12
N ARG A 31 8.08 -20.73 6.10
CA ARG A 31 8.60 -22.03 6.56
C ARG A 31 8.37 -23.10 5.48
N ASP A 32 9.28 -24.03 5.33
CA ASP A 32 9.31 -25.09 4.29
C ASP A 32 8.01 -25.90 4.14
N ASN A 33 7.13 -25.91 5.13
CA ASN A 33 5.84 -26.62 5.14
C ASN A 33 4.63 -25.72 5.24
N GLN A 34 4.78 -24.41 5.06
CA GLN A 34 3.66 -23.48 5.09
C GLN A 34 3.00 -23.44 3.71
N ALA A 35 1.79 -24.01 3.59
CA ALA A 35 0.99 -23.81 2.38
C ALA A 35 0.67 -22.34 2.24
N VAL A 36 1.35 -21.67 1.33
CA VAL A 36 1.09 -20.27 0.98
C VAL A 36 -0.10 -20.27 0.04
N ALA A 37 -1.20 -19.65 0.46
CA ALA A 37 -2.32 -19.42 -0.43
C ALA A 37 -1.83 -18.56 -1.62
N GLU A 38 -2.27 -18.87 -2.82
CA GLU A 38 -2.08 -17.98 -3.96
C GLU A 38 -2.61 -16.59 -3.60
N ARG A 39 -1.88 -15.53 -3.96
CA ARG A 39 -2.16 -14.14 -3.59
C ARG A 39 -2.09 -13.92 -2.06
N ALA A 40 -1.01 -14.37 -1.44
CA ALA A 40 -0.81 -14.24 0.00
C ALA A 40 -0.88 -12.79 0.51
N MET A 41 -0.57 -11.82 -0.34
CA MET A 41 -0.70 -10.39 -0.05
C MET A 41 -2.17 -9.92 -0.09
N ASP A 42 -3.06 -10.53 -0.88
CA ASP A 42 -4.46 -10.11 -1.01
C ASP A 42 -5.29 -10.68 0.16
N SER A 43 -5.20 -10.04 1.32
CA SER A 43 -5.85 -10.50 2.56
C SER A 43 -7.33 -10.11 2.66
N ASN A 44 -7.78 -9.14 1.84
CA ASN A 44 -9.15 -8.64 1.83
C ASN A 44 -10.01 -9.47 0.85
N ASP A 45 -11.21 -9.88 1.27
CA ASP A 45 -12.12 -10.66 0.43
C ASP A 45 -12.51 -9.90 -0.85
N ILE A 46 -12.63 -8.56 -0.79
CA ILE A 46 -12.93 -7.71 -1.94
C ILE A 46 -11.76 -7.69 -2.94
N GLU A 47 -10.51 -7.62 -2.46
CA GLU A 47 -9.33 -7.69 -3.31
C GLU A 47 -9.23 -9.02 -4.04
N ARG A 48 -9.54 -10.13 -3.33
CA ARG A 48 -9.56 -11.48 -3.92
C ARG A 48 -10.67 -11.62 -4.97
N GLU A 49 -11.86 -11.09 -4.69
CA GLU A 49 -13.00 -11.14 -5.60
C GLU A 49 -12.74 -10.30 -6.86
N ARG A 50 -12.19 -9.09 -6.69
CA ARG A 50 -11.94 -8.16 -7.79
C ARG A 50 -10.61 -8.41 -8.52
N GLY A 51 -9.69 -9.13 -7.90
CA GLY A 51 -8.36 -9.41 -8.46
C GLY A 51 -7.43 -8.20 -8.49
N ILE A 52 -7.73 -7.12 -7.74
CA ILE A 52 -6.94 -5.89 -7.69
C ILE A 52 -6.48 -5.59 -6.27
N THR A 53 -5.31 -4.98 -6.11
CA THR A 53 -4.85 -4.43 -4.84
C THR A 53 -5.58 -3.10 -4.58
N ILE A 54 -6.32 -3.02 -3.47
CA ILE A 54 -7.07 -1.82 -3.06
C ILE A 54 -6.27 -1.02 -2.03
N LEU A 55 -5.74 -1.71 -1.01
CA LEU A 55 -4.96 -1.10 0.06
C LEU A 55 -3.48 -1.41 -0.12
N ALA A 56 -2.66 -0.42 0.10
CA ALA A 56 -1.22 -0.62 0.14
C ALA A 56 -0.83 -1.57 1.25
N LYS A 57 0.08 -2.46 0.96
CA LYS A 57 0.60 -3.44 1.90
C LYS A 57 2.11 -3.36 1.96
N CYS A 58 2.62 -3.42 3.18
CA CYS A 58 4.05 -3.53 3.40
C CYS A 58 4.42 -4.98 3.69
N THR A 59 5.51 -5.43 3.14
CA THR A 59 6.15 -6.69 3.50
C THR A 59 7.65 -6.48 3.60
N SER A 60 8.35 -7.41 4.21
CA SER A 60 9.79 -7.32 4.39
C SER A 60 10.41 -8.69 4.20
N LEU A 61 11.50 -8.74 3.47
CA LEU A 61 12.28 -9.95 3.26
C LEU A 61 13.76 -9.69 3.57
N GLU A 62 14.52 -10.76 3.76
CA GLU A 62 15.95 -10.71 3.96
C GLU A 62 16.65 -11.43 2.82
N TRP A 63 17.64 -10.77 2.21
CA TRP A 63 18.47 -11.32 1.16
C TRP A 63 19.93 -10.96 1.38
N ALA A 64 20.81 -11.94 1.34
CA ALA A 64 22.26 -11.77 1.52
C ALA A 64 22.65 -10.89 2.73
N GLY A 65 21.91 -10.99 3.84
CA GLY A 65 22.15 -10.20 5.07
C GLY A 65 21.64 -8.76 5.04
N GLN A 66 20.91 -8.38 3.99
CA GLN A 66 20.23 -7.09 3.88
C GLN A 66 18.71 -7.28 4.00
N ARG A 67 18.03 -6.24 4.50
CA ARG A 67 16.58 -6.20 4.56
C ARG A 67 16.04 -5.38 3.40
N ILE A 68 15.05 -5.92 2.71
CA ILE A 68 14.31 -5.24 1.66
C ILE A 68 12.85 -5.12 2.13
N ASN A 69 12.41 -3.89 2.37
CA ASN A 69 10.99 -3.60 2.57
C ASN A 69 10.35 -3.38 1.20
N ILE A 70 9.27 -4.07 0.93
CA ILE A 70 8.49 -3.95 -0.29
C ILE A 70 7.14 -3.34 0.08
N VAL A 71 6.82 -2.23 -0.54
CA VAL A 71 5.51 -1.60 -0.43
C VAL A 71 4.75 -1.88 -1.72
N ASP A 72 3.68 -2.65 -1.60
CA ASP A 72 2.78 -2.94 -2.71
C ASP A 72 1.83 -1.76 -2.91
N THR A 73 1.86 -1.13 -4.08
CA THR A 73 1.04 0.03 -4.40
C THR A 73 -0.25 -0.38 -5.09
N PRO A 74 -1.41 0.25 -4.77
CA PRO A 74 -2.59 0.13 -5.60
C PRO A 74 -2.28 0.49 -7.05
N GLY A 75 -2.75 -0.32 -8.00
CA GLY A 75 -2.49 -0.11 -9.43
C GLY A 75 -3.45 0.89 -10.10
N HIS A 76 -4.54 1.28 -9.44
CA HIS A 76 -5.60 2.08 -10.04
C HIS A 76 -5.42 3.58 -9.77
N ALA A 77 -5.70 4.42 -10.80
CA ALA A 77 -5.55 5.88 -10.71
C ALA A 77 -6.42 6.54 -9.63
N ASP A 78 -7.53 5.91 -9.25
CA ASP A 78 -8.46 6.40 -8.21
C ASP A 78 -7.81 6.48 -6.82
N PHE A 79 -6.72 5.75 -6.59
CA PHE A 79 -5.96 5.76 -5.34
C PHE A 79 -4.75 6.71 -5.36
N GLY A 80 -4.78 7.73 -6.24
CA GLY A 80 -3.63 8.59 -6.50
C GLY A 80 -3.01 9.24 -5.26
N GLY A 81 -3.82 9.74 -4.34
CA GLY A 81 -3.34 10.34 -3.10
C GLY A 81 -2.70 9.34 -2.14
N GLU A 82 -3.18 8.08 -2.12
CA GLU A 82 -2.57 7.01 -1.34
C GLU A 82 -1.22 6.59 -1.96
N VAL A 83 -1.19 6.42 -3.27
CA VAL A 83 0.05 6.07 -4.01
C VAL A 83 1.15 7.10 -3.76
N GLU A 84 0.84 8.40 -3.81
CA GLU A 84 1.84 9.45 -3.58
C GLU A 84 2.41 9.41 -2.15
N ARG A 85 1.56 9.20 -1.15
CA ARG A 85 2.01 9.02 0.24
C ARG A 85 2.89 7.79 0.43
N ILE A 86 2.54 6.68 -0.24
CA ILE A 86 3.31 5.44 -0.17
C ILE A 86 4.68 5.61 -0.81
N LEU A 87 4.73 6.25 -1.99
CA LEU A 87 5.99 6.51 -2.68
C LEU A 87 6.94 7.40 -1.87
N SER A 88 6.42 8.23 -0.97
CA SER A 88 7.27 9.02 -0.06
C SER A 88 8.01 8.18 0.99
N MET A 89 7.59 6.93 1.24
CA MET A 89 8.25 6.03 2.21
C MET A 89 9.39 5.20 1.61
N VAL A 90 9.57 5.22 0.29
CA VAL A 90 10.53 4.34 -0.39
C VAL A 90 11.68 5.12 -1.01
N ASP A 91 12.74 4.41 -1.36
CA ASP A 91 13.99 4.97 -1.89
C ASP A 91 14.21 4.57 -3.37
N GLY A 92 13.40 3.64 -3.88
CA GLY A 92 13.40 3.22 -5.27
C GLY A 92 12.10 2.54 -5.66
N VAL A 93 11.89 2.36 -6.97
CA VAL A 93 10.69 1.72 -7.50
C VAL A 93 11.03 0.62 -8.49
N VAL A 94 10.26 -0.46 -8.43
CA VAL A 94 10.26 -1.51 -9.44
C VAL A 94 9.02 -1.36 -10.30
N LEU A 95 9.21 -0.97 -11.55
CA LEU A 95 8.15 -0.87 -12.54
C LEU A 95 8.02 -2.20 -13.28
N LEU A 96 6.91 -2.89 -13.03
CA LEU A 96 6.60 -4.17 -13.66
C LEU A 96 5.71 -3.96 -14.89
N VAL A 97 6.16 -4.39 -16.05
CA VAL A 97 5.46 -4.23 -17.32
C VAL A 97 5.28 -5.59 -17.99
N ASP A 98 4.08 -5.91 -18.43
CA ASP A 98 3.82 -7.09 -19.26
C ASP A 98 4.49 -6.90 -20.65
N ALA A 99 5.35 -7.82 -21.03
CA ALA A 99 6.11 -7.74 -22.28
C ALA A 99 5.25 -7.80 -23.56
N ALA A 100 4.01 -8.32 -23.44
CA ALA A 100 3.06 -8.35 -24.55
C ALA A 100 2.23 -7.07 -24.65
N GLU A 101 1.87 -6.46 -23.51
CA GLU A 101 0.97 -5.29 -23.46
C GLU A 101 1.73 -3.95 -23.49
N GLY A 102 2.93 -3.90 -22.88
CA GLY A 102 3.66 -2.64 -22.69
C GLY A 102 3.13 -1.78 -21.54
N PRO A 103 3.58 -0.53 -21.39
CA PRO A 103 3.16 0.36 -20.32
C PRO A 103 1.74 0.88 -20.55
N MET A 104 0.83 0.63 -19.62
CA MET A 104 -0.58 0.98 -19.71
C MET A 104 -0.88 2.35 -19.04
N PRO A 105 -2.03 3.01 -19.31
CA PRO A 105 -2.33 4.37 -18.84
C PRO A 105 -2.24 4.56 -17.31
N GLN A 106 -2.65 3.55 -16.52
CA GLN A 106 -2.57 3.61 -15.05
C GLN A 106 -1.11 3.62 -14.57
N THR A 107 -0.23 2.86 -15.25
CA THR A 107 1.20 2.86 -15.00
C THR A 107 1.79 4.26 -15.18
N LYS A 108 1.34 5.01 -16.20
CA LYS A 108 1.78 6.38 -16.48
C LYS A 108 1.60 7.30 -15.28
N PHE A 109 0.42 7.26 -14.63
CA PHE A 109 0.13 8.13 -13.49
C PHE A 109 1.07 7.85 -12.30
N VAL A 110 1.19 6.58 -11.89
CA VAL A 110 2.03 6.20 -10.74
C VAL A 110 3.51 6.45 -11.02
N THR A 111 3.96 6.16 -12.25
CA THR A 111 5.34 6.43 -12.70
C THR A 111 5.65 7.93 -12.67
N SER A 112 4.74 8.78 -13.15
CA SER A 112 4.91 10.24 -13.08
C SER A 112 5.15 10.73 -11.65
N LYS A 113 4.42 10.19 -10.68
CA LYS A 113 4.61 10.53 -9.26
C LYS A 113 5.93 10.03 -8.71
N ALA A 114 6.35 8.82 -9.08
CA ALA A 114 7.62 8.25 -8.67
C ALA A 114 8.81 9.06 -9.20
N LEU A 115 8.80 9.43 -10.49
CA LEU A 115 9.83 10.24 -11.12
C LEU A 115 9.90 11.65 -10.51
N ALA A 116 8.73 12.28 -10.25
CA ALA A 116 8.67 13.60 -9.62
C ALA A 116 9.25 13.63 -8.19
N LEU A 117 9.22 12.49 -7.47
CA LEU A 117 9.86 12.32 -6.17
C LEU A 117 11.37 12.01 -6.27
N GLY A 118 11.95 11.95 -7.47
CA GLY A 118 13.36 11.63 -7.69
C GLY A 118 13.71 10.15 -7.42
N LEU A 119 12.71 9.26 -7.41
CA LEU A 119 12.96 7.84 -7.16
C LEU A 119 13.66 7.20 -8.37
N ARG A 120 14.61 6.29 -8.09
CA ARG A 120 15.33 5.54 -9.13
C ARG A 120 14.52 4.32 -9.55
N PRO A 121 14.12 4.22 -10.83
CA PRO A 121 13.35 3.10 -11.33
C PRO A 121 14.24 1.90 -11.68
N ILE A 122 13.70 0.70 -11.45
CA ILE A 122 14.14 -0.57 -12.04
C ILE A 122 12.98 -1.05 -12.89
N VAL A 123 13.23 -1.36 -14.15
CA VAL A 123 12.19 -1.87 -15.06
C VAL A 123 12.27 -3.38 -15.12
N VAL A 124 11.15 -4.05 -14.88
CA VAL A 124 11.03 -5.52 -15.01
C VAL A 124 10.00 -5.82 -16.10
N LEU A 125 10.49 -6.31 -17.24
CA LEU A 125 9.65 -6.81 -18.32
C LEU A 125 9.22 -8.23 -17.97
N ASN A 126 7.98 -8.36 -17.54
CA ASN A 126 7.42 -9.62 -17.06
C ASN A 126 6.70 -10.38 -18.17
N LYS A 127 6.49 -11.67 -17.92
CA LYS A 127 5.79 -12.59 -18.83
C LYS A 127 6.49 -12.73 -20.19
N VAL A 128 7.82 -12.61 -20.22
CA VAL A 128 8.60 -12.79 -21.47
C VAL A 128 8.57 -14.23 -22.01
N ASP A 129 8.00 -15.14 -21.24
CA ASP A 129 7.74 -16.54 -21.62
C ASP A 129 6.46 -16.72 -22.46
N LYS A 130 5.62 -15.69 -22.60
CA LYS A 130 4.43 -15.74 -23.44
C LYS A 130 4.80 -15.75 -24.94
N PRO A 131 3.98 -16.43 -25.79
CA PRO A 131 4.25 -16.48 -27.24
C PRO A 131 4.11 -15.12 -27.94
N ASP A 132 3.29 -14.21 -27.37
CA ASP A 132 3.00 -12.86 -27.87
C ASP A 132 3.86 -11.77 -27.20
N ALA A 133 4.86 -12.18 -26.41
CA ALA A 133 5.76 -11.23 -25.76
C ALA A 133 6.68 -10.54 -26.79
N GLU A 134 6.75 -9.21 -26.70
CA GLU A 134 7.63 -8.35 -27.51
C GLU A 134 8.51 -7.47 -26.60
N PRO A 135 9.49 -8.03 -25.88
CA PRO A 135 10.27 -7.31 -24.86
C PRO A 135 10.95 -6.05 -25.38
N SER A 136 11.49 -6.07 -26.61
CA SER A 136 12.15 -4.90 -27.20
C SER A 136 11.17 -3.76 -27.49
N ARG A 137 9.95 -4.07 -27.93
CA ARG A 137 8.89 -3.07 -28.12
C ARG A 137 8.48 -2.47 -26.77
N ALA A 138 8.17 -3.32 -25.80
CA ALA A 138 7.77 -2.89 -24.47
C ALA A 138 8.84 -2.02 -23.79
N LEU A 139 10.12 -2.35 -23.95
CA LEU A 139 11.24 -1.55 -23.44
C LEU A 139 11.28 -0.15 -24.07
N ASN A 140 11.16 -0.07 -25.40
CA ASN A 140 11.14 1.22 -26.08
C ASN A 140 9.95 2.07 -25.65
N GLU A 141 8.77 1.49 -25.49
CA GLU A 141 7.58 2.18 -24.99
C GLU A 141 7.75 2.69 -23.56
N VAL A 142 8.45 1.95 -22.68
CA VAL A 142 8.80 2.41 -21.33
C VAL A 142 9.78 3.58 -21.39
N PHE A 143 10.79 3.51 -22.24
CA PHE A 143 11.74 4.60 -22.41
C PHE A 143 11.03 5.87 -22.90
N ASP A 144 10.19 5.75 -23.93
CA ASP A 144 9.38 6.86 -24.46
C ASP A 144 8.45 7.42 -23.35
N LEU A 145 7.86 6.55 -22.54
CA LEU A 145 7.03 6.97 -21.42
C LEU A 145 7.82 7.83 -20.43
N PHE A 146 9.02 7.40 -20.01
CA PHE A 146 9.85 8.12 -19.05
C PHE A 146 10.31 9.47 -19.61
N ALA A 147 10.75 9.50 -20.87
CA ALA A 147 11.13 10.72 -21.56
C ALA A 147 9.95 11.72 -21.65
N ASN A 148 8.75 11.24 -21.98
CA ASN A 148 7.53 12.05 -22.03
C ASN A 148 7.06 12.56 -20.66
N LEU A 149 7.43 11.87 -19.56
CA LEU A 149 7.14 12.28 -18.20
C LEU A 149 8.18 13.23 -17.62
N GLY A 150 9.24 13.55 -18.38
CA GLY A 150 10.30 14.47 -17.96
C GLY A 150 11.31 13.85 -16.99
N ALA A 151 11.57 12.53 -17.12
CA ALA A 151 12.63 11.86 -16.40
C ALA A 151 13.99 12.52 -16.67
N ASP A 152 14.82 12.62 -15.65
CA ASP A 152 16.21 13.08 -15.78
C ASP A 152 17.12 11.97 -16.35
N ASP A 153 18.39 12.34 -16.63
CA ASP A 153 19.37 11.41 -17.24
C ASP A 153 19.61 10.18 -16.37
N ASP A 154 19.65 10.33 -15.03
CA ASP A 154 19.83 9.23 -14.08
C ASP A 154 18.62 8.29 -14.07
N GLN A 155 17.41 8.84 -14.27
CA GLN A 155 16.18 8.08 -14.35
C GLN A 155 15.97 7.41 -15.70
N LEU A 156 16.52 7.96 -16.78
CA LEU A 156 16.52 7.37 -18.12
C LEU A 156 17.55 6.24 -18.28
N ASP A 157 18.63 6.25 -17.46
CA ASP A 157 19.61 5.17 -17.38
C ASP A 157 19.15 4.04 -16.43
N PHE A 158 17.89 3.66 -16.55
CA PHE A 158 17.32 2.63 -15.70
C PHE A 158 17.78 1.22 -16.09
N PRO A 159 18.11 0.37 -15.12
CA PRO A 159 18.39 -1.04 -15.38
C PRO A 159 17.12 -1.82 -15.73
N VAL A 160 17.28 -2.84 -16.56
CA VAL A 160 16.20 -3.69 -17.06
C VAL A 160 16.43 -5.14 -16.67
N LEU A 161 15.36 -5.81 -16.24
CA LEU A 161 15.31 -7.27 -16.09
C LEU A 161 14.20 -7.87 -16.94
N TYR A 162 14.46 -9.04 -17.46
CA TYR A 162 13.48 -9.89 -18.14
C TYR A 162 13.03 -10.97 -17.16
N ALA A 163 11.72 -11.15 -17.01
CA ALA A 163 11.19 -12.02 -15.97
C ALA A 163 9.99 -12.85 -16.42
N SER A 164 9.80 -13.97 -15.76
CA SER A 164 8.53 -14.67 -15.64
C SER A 164 8.20 -14.85 -14.17
N GLY A 165 7.37 -13.93 -13.63
CA GLY A 165 6.94 -13.99 -12.23
C GLY A 165 6.23 -15.30 -11.90
N ARG A 166 5.49 -15.89 -12.85
CA ARG A 166 4.83 -17.18 -12.67
C ARG A 166 5.84 -18.35 -12.57
N SER A 167 6.90 -18.29 -13.34
CA SER A 167 7.94 -19.32 -13.34
C SER A 167 9.05 -19.05 -12.31
N GLY A 168 8.99 -17.90 -11.62
CA GLY A 168 9.85 -17.54 -10.49
C GLY A 168 11.29 -17.22 -10.88
N TRP A 169 11.53 -16.58 -12.03
CA TRP A 169 12.87 -16.17 -12.44
C TRP A 169 12.93 -14.76 -13.02
N ALA A 170 14.09 -14.12 -12.89
CA ALA A 170 14.47 -12.88 -13.55
C ALA A 170 15.93 -12.94 -14.00
N ASP A 171 16.27 -12.28 -15.11
CA ASP A 171 17.62 -12.22 -15.65
C ASP A 171 17.88 -10.86 -16.31
N GLU A 172 19.14 -10.42 -16.31
CA GLU A 172 19.55 -9.20 -17.01
C GLU A 172 19.58 -9.40 -18.54
N ASN A 173 19.64 -10.64 -19.01
CA ASN A 173 19.64 -11.00 -20.41
C ASN A 173 18.42 -11.83 -20.77
N LEU A 174 17.78 -11.51 -21.89
CA LEU A 174 16.59 -12.24 -22.35
C LEU A 174 16.86 -13.75 -22.57
N ASP A 175 18.06 -14.09 -23.01
CA ASP A 175 18.53 -15.46 -23.22
C ASP A 175 19.34 -16.03 -22.05
N GLY A 176 19.24 -15.40 -20.87
CA GLY A 176 19.93 -15.80 -19.67
C GLY A 176 19.48 -17.14 -19.09
N PRO A 177 20.13 -17.61 -18.01
CA PRO A 177 19.93 -18.95 -17.46
C PRO A 177 18.58 -19.22 -16.82
N ARG A 178 17.74 -18.21 -16.59
CA ARG A 178 16.36 -18.30 -16.06
C ARG A 178 16.24 -19.17 -14.79
N LYS A 179 17.09 -18.92 -13.78
CA LYS A 179 17.19 -19.77 -12.60
C LYS A 179 16.15 -19.43 -11.52
N ASP A 180 16.24 -18.22 -11.00
CA ASP A 180 15.49 -17.72 -9.86
C ASP A 180 15.39 -16.18 -9.89
N LEU A 181 14.93 -15.57 -8.81
CA LEU A 181 14.79 -14.12 -8.70
C LEU A 181 16.03 -13.41 -8.10
N SER A 182 17.17 -14.10 -7.96
CA SER A 182 18.38 -13.50 -7.37
C SER A 182 18.84 -12.25 -8.11
N ALA A 183 18.74 -12.25 -9.45
CA ALA A 183 19.07 -11.06 -10.25
C ALA A 183 18.28 -9.81 -9.85
N LEU A 184 16.99 -9.96 -9.48
CA LEU A 184 16.17 -8.84 -9.03
C LEU A 184 16.60 -8.36 -7.64
N TYR A 185 16.87 -9.27 -6.69
CA TYR A 185 17.34 -8.88 -5.37
C TYR A 185 18.69 -8.16 -5.44
N ASP A 186 19.64 -8.70 -6.18
CA ASP A 186 20.97 -8.16 -6.35
C ASP A 186 20.92 -6.78 -7.05
N LEU A 187 20.01 -6.62 -8.01
CA LEU A 187 19.80 -5.35 -8.68
C LEU A 187 19.22 -4.30 -7.73
N VAL A 188 18.21 -4.66 -6.92
CA VAL A 188 17.67 -3.77 -5.88
C VAL A 188 18.78 -3.31 -4.93
N GLN A 189 19.65 -4.22 -4.49
CA GLN A 189 20.77 -3.87 -3.60
C GLN A 189 21.77 -2.91 -4.23
N ARG A 190 22.09 -3.09 -5.51
CA ARG A 190 23.08 -2.26 -6.23
C ARG A 190 22.54 -0.92 -6.66
N HIS A 191 21.28 -0.86 -7.09
CA HIS A 191 20.71 0.31 -7.75
C HIS A 191 19.93 1.22 -6.79
N VAL A 192 19.16 0.65 -5.86
CA VAL A 192 18.39 1.44 -4.90
C VAL A 192 19.32 1.94 -3.79
N PRO A 193 19.36 3.26 -3.50
CA PRO A 193 20.18 3.78 -2.41
C PRO A 193 19.68 3.29 -1.05
N ALA A 194 20.58 3.26 -0.07
CA ALA A 194 20.18 3.11 1.33
C ALA A 194 19.40 4.35 1.77
N PRO A 195 18.41 4.19 2.68
CA PRO A 195 17.64 5.33 3.17
C PRO A 195 18.55 6.43 3.75
N ALA A 196 18.44 7.65 3.23
CA ALA A 196 19.23 8.80 3.70
C ALA A 196 18.96 9.09 5.20
N GLN A 197 17.80 8.72 5.69
CA GLN A 197 17.36 8.87 7.08
C GLN A 197 18.28 8.15 8.08
N VAL A 198 18.97 7.10 7.66
CA VAL A 198 19.90 6.34 8.52
C VAL A 198 20.95 7.26 9.16
N ALA A 199 21.38 8.33 8.48
CA ALA A 199 22.31 9.32 9.02
C ALA A 199 21.72 10.14 10.17
N ARG A 200 20.40 10.19 10.31
CA ARG A 200 19.65 10.97 11.30
C ARG A 200 19.25 10.19 12.54
N ARG A 201 19.80 8.98 12.78
CA ARG A 201 19.49 8.14 13.96
C ARG A 201 19.73 8.83 15.30
N GLY A 202 20.68 9.74 15.37
CA GLY A 202 21.03 10.47 16.59
C GLY A 202 20.16 11.68 16.89
N GLU A 203 19.23 12.02 16.00
CA GLU A 203 18.30 13.13 16.16
C GLU A 203 17.07 12.70 16.98
N PRO A 204 16.24 13.67 17.45
CA PRO A 204 14.93 13.36 18.04
C PRO A 204 14.04 12.60 17.07
N PHE A 205 13.25 11.65 17.61
CA PHE A 205 12.33 10.82 16.80
C PHE A 205 11.34 11.65 16.01
N GLN A 206 11.21 11.34 14.73
CA GLN A 206 10.18 11.86 13.83
C GLN A 206 9.72 10.78 12.85
N MET A 207 8.43 10.66 12.63
CA MET A 207 7.81 9.78 11.65
C MET A 207 6.59 10.46 11.02
N LEU A 208 6.48 10.41 9.69
CA LEU A 208 5.28 10.82 8.99
C LEU A 208 4.30 9.64 8.92
N ALA A 209 3.08 9.84 9.40
CA ALA A 209 2.01 8.84 9.31
C ALA A 209 1.49 8.75 7.87
N THR A 210 1.64 7.60 7.23
CA THR A 210 1.30 7.41 5.82
C THR A 210 0.02 6.62 5.64
N THR A 211 -0.17 5.53 6.40
CA THR A 211 -1.37 4.72 6.35
C THR A 211 -1.94 4.52 7.75
N LEU A 212 -3.26 4.47 7.82
CA LEU A 212 -4.00 4.24 9.04
C LEU A 212 -4.78 2.95 8.91
N SER A 213 -4.71 2.12 9.94
CA SER A 213 -5.53 0.93 10.08
C SER A 213 -5.96 0.74 11.53
N ALA A 214 -6.79 -0.26 11.78
CA ALA A 214 -7.27 -0.58 13.11
C ALA A 214 -7.14 -2.08 13.37
N ASP A 215 -6.59 -2.42 14.52
CA ASP A 215 -6.54 -3.79 15.03
C ASP A 215 -7.58 -3.97 16.14
N PRO A 216 -8.34 -5.07 16.19
CA PRO A 216 -9.37 -5.29 17.19
C PRO A 216 -8.89 -5.27 18.65
N PHE A 217 -7.59 -5.56 18.87
CA PHE A 217 -7.00 -5.70 20.21
C PHE A 217 -6.16 -4.49 20.63
N ILE A 218 -5.43 -3.89 19.68
CA ILE A 218 -4.54 -2.77 19.96
C ILE A 218 -5.08 -1.42 19.49
N GLY A 219 -6.25 -1.43 18.86
CA GLY A 219 -6.93 -0.22 18.41
C GLY A 219 -6.31 0.40 17.17
N ARG A 220 -6.24 1.72 17.15
CA ARG A 220 -5.72 2.52 16.03
C ARG A 220 -4.22 2.31 15.86
N ILE A 221 -3.79 2.09 14.64
CA ILE A 221 -2.39 1.90 14.28
C ILE A 221 -2.02 2.76 13.06
N LEU A 222 -0.87 3.41 13.11
CA LEU A 222 -0.34 4.23 12.03
C LEU A 222 0.97 3.63 11.52
N THR A 223 1.06 3.46 10.20
CA THR A 223 2.28 3.00 9.53
C THR A 223 2.93 4.17 8.81
N GLY A 224 4.26 4.22 8.84
CA GLY A 224 5.04 5.24 8.18
C GLY A 224 6.53 4.92 8.22
N ARG A 225 7.33 5.74 7.54
CA ARG A 225 8.79 5.69 7.63
C ARG A 225 9.29 6.56 8.77
N VAL A 226 10.23 6.04 9.54
CA VAL A 226 10.96 6.83 10.55
C VAL A 226 11.93 7.77 9.83
N GLU A 227 11.68 9.06 9.92
CA GLU A 227 12.47 10.10 9.24
C GLU A 227 13.70 10.53 10.05
N ALA A 228 13.65 10.39 11.38
CA ALA A 228 14.76 10.69 12.26
C ALA A 228 14.64 9.94 13.59
N GLY A 229 15.77 9.74 14.26
CA GLY A 229 15.82 9.22 15.63
C GLY A 229 15.53 7.73 15.76
N THR A 230 15.16 7.36 16.97
CA THR A 230 14.77 6.00 17.35
C THR A 230 13.52 6.01 18.22
N LEU A 231 12.76 4.92 18.22
CA LEU A 231 11.54 4.76 19.02
C LEU A 231 11.46 3.36 19.63
N LYS A 232 11.01 3.30 20.90
CA LYS A 232 10.76 2.04 21.62
C LYS A 232 9.32 1.98 22.11
N ALA A 233 8.79 0.79 22.27
CA ALA A 233 7.56 0.60 23.00
C ALA A 233 7.71 1.13 24.45
N GLY A 234 6.72 1.91 24.90
CA GLY A 234 6.75 2.56 26.20
C GLY A 234 7.23 4.01 26.19
N ASP A 235 7.86 4.48 25.12
CA ASP A 235 8.24 5.88 24.98
C ASP A 235 7.00 6.78 24.95
N THR A 236 7.16 8.01 25.42
CA THR A 236 6.12 9.05 25.33
C THR A 236 6.45 9.99 24.21
N ILE A 237 5.56 10.10 23.26
CA ILE A 237 5.68 10.95 22.06
C ILE A 237 4.44 11.83 21.90
N LYS A 238 4.50 12.78 20.98
CA LYS A 238 3.36 13.61 20.59
C LYS A 238 3.05 13.47 19.11
N ALA A 239 1.81 13.81 18.77
CA ALA A 239 1.36 13.96 17.40
C ALA A 239 1.16 15.44 17.08
N LEU A 240 1.68 15.88 15.94
CA LEU A 240 1.46 17.20 15.37
C LEU A 240 0.62 17.06 14.11
N SER A 241 -0.36 17.96 13.94
CA SER A 241 -1.06 18.09 12.68
C SER A 241 -0.11 18.56 11.56
N ARG A 242 -0.53 18.47 10.32
CA ARG A 242 0.21 19.01 9.18
C ARG A 242 0.57 20.49 9.35
N ASP A 243 -0.27 21.26 10.04
CA ASP A 243 -0.06 22.69 10.30
C ASP A 243 0.80 22.95 11.54
N GLY A 244 1.31 21.91 12.19
CA GLY A 244 2.19 21.98 13.36
C GLY A 244 1.46 22.09 14.70
N GLU A 245 0.13 21.98 14.73
CA GLU A 245 -0.64 22.01 15.98
C GLU A 245 -0.50 20.67 16.73
N LYS A 246 -0.30 20.73 18.04
CA LYS A 246 -0.26 19.55 18.89
C LYS A 246 -1.67 18.93 19.02
N LEU A 247 -1.85 17.71 18.48
CA LEU A 247 -3.12 16.98 18.54
C LEU A 247 -3.28 16.21 19.84
N GLU A 248 -2.24 15.46 20.22
CA GLU A 248 -2.22 14.65 21.42
C GLU A 248 -0.78 14.32 21.86
N GLN A 249 -0.66 13.84 23.08
CA GLN A 249 0.54 13.22 23.61
C GLN A 249 0.14 11.85 24.16
N PHE A 250 0.90 10.83 23.81
CA PHE A 250 0.54 9.45 24.17
C PHE A 250 1.78 8.60 24.43
N ARG A 251 1.56 7.49 25.11
CA ARG A 251 2.57 6.47 25.32
C ARG A 251 2.44 5.40 24.24
N VAL A 252 3.52 5.12 23.54
CA VAL A 252 3.59 4.07 22.52
C VAL A 252 3.31 2.71 23.17
N SER A 253 2.22 2.08 22.78
CA SER A 253 1.85 0.77 23.32
C SER A 253 2.61 -0.37 22.64
N LYS A 254 2.80 -0.27 21.33
CA LYS A 254 3.57 -1.23 20.51
C LYS A 254 4.27 -0.53 19.36
N VAL A 255 5.42 -1.07 18.99
CA VAL A 255 6.14 -0.79 17.74
C VAL A 255 6.23 -2.12 16.99
N LEU A 256 5.70 -2.14 15.76
CA LEU A 256 5.64 -3.33 14.93
C LEU A 256 6.39 -3.09 13.63
N ALA A 257 7.06 -4.12 13.13
CA ALA A 257 7.64 -4.12 11.79
C ALA A 257 7.20 -5.36 11.02
N PHE A 258 7.18 -5.27 9.70
CA PHE A 258 6.88 -6.41 8.87
C PHE A 258 8.06 -7.39 8.86
N ARG A 259 7.74 -8.68 8.93
CA ARG A 259 8.64 -9.81 8.73
C ARG A 259 7.90 -10.82 7.87
N GLY A 260 8.27 -10.91 6.59
CA GLY A 260 7.36 -11.49 5.61
C GLY A 260 6.03 -10.74 5.59
N LEU A 261 4.93 -11.46 5.61
CA LEU A 261 3.57 -10.91 5.62
C LEU A 261 3.03 -10.55 7.02
N THR A 262 3.76 -10.90 8.09
CA THR A 262 3.28 -10.71 9.45
C THR A 262 3.91 -9.50 10.11
N GLN A 263 3.11 -8.75 10.87
CA GLN A 263 3.60 -7.71 11.75
C GLN A 263 4.10 -8.33 13.06
N THR A 264 5.35 -8.10 13.38
CA THR A 264 5.98 -8.57 14.63
C THR A 264 6.42 -7.38 15.48
N ALA A 265 6.29 -7.52 16.81
CA ALA A 265 6.82 -6.51 17.71
C ALA A 265 8.35 -6.43 17.60
N ILE A 266 8.86 -5.21 17.58
CA ILE A 266 10.30 -4.94 17.60
C ILE A 266 10.64 -4.08 18.82
N ASP A 267 11.86 -4.26 19.33
CA ASP A 267 12.32 -3.53 20.50
C ASP A 267 12.60 -2.06 20.20
N VAL A 268 13.18 -1.78 19.03
CA VAL A 268 13.59 -0.45 18.61
C VAL A 268 13.29 -0.28 17.13
N ALA A 269 12.61 0.81 16.78
CA ALA A 269 12.55 1.35 15.40
C ALA A 269 13.63 2.39 15.23
N GLU A 270 14.27 2.43 14.06
CA GLU A 270 15.34 3.35 13.75
C GLU A 270 15.05 4.14 12.46
N ALA A 271 15.68 5.31 12.32
CA ALA A 271 15.56 6.13 11.12
C ALA A 271 15.83 5.33 9.84
N GLY A 272 14.92 5.42 8.88
CA GLY A 272 14.87 4.64 7.65
C GLY A 272 13.93 3.43 7.70
N ASP A 273 13.56 2.91 8.88
CA ASP A 273 12.64 1.78 9.00
C ASP A 273 11.19 2.20 8.62
N ILE A 274 10.46 1.27 7.99
CA ILE A 274 9.00 1.37 7.85
C ILE A 274 8.36 0.57 8.98
N VAL A 275 7.66 1.26 9.87
CA VAL A 275 7.10 0.67 11.09
C VAL A 275 5.65 1.06 11.31
N THR A 276 4.98 0.28 12.13
CA THR A 276 3.62 0.53 12.58
C THR A 276 3.63 0.83 14.08
N ILE A 277 2.99 1.93 14.47
CA ILE A 277 2.93 2.40 15.85
C ILE A 277 1.49 2.33 16.35
N ALA A 278 1.33 1.89 17.61
CA ALA A 278 0.05 1.86 18.31
C ALA A 278 0.12 2.67 19.61
N GLY A 279 -1.04 3.15 20.07
CA GLY A 279 -1.18 3.88 21.33
C GLY A 279 -1.83 5.25 21.21
N MET A 280 -2.02 5.76 19.97
CA MET A 280 -2.68 7.03 19.69
C MET A 280 -4.22 6.88 19.64
N SER A 281 -4.91 7.99 19.83
CA SER A 281 -6.37 8.05 19.74
C SER A 281 -6.87 9.05 18.69
N LYS A 282 -6.13 10.13 18.43
CA LYS A 282 -6.54 11.22 17.53
C LYS A 282 -5.72 11.28 16.25
N ALA A 283 -4.41 11.00 16.34
CA ALA A 283 -3.51 11.11 15.21
C ALA A 283 -4.00 10.32 13.99
N THR A 284 -3.78 10.86 12.81
CA THR A 284 -4.27 10.33 11.54
C THR A 284 -3.19 10.37 10.45
N VAL A 285 -3.56 10.04 9.22
CA VAL A 285 -2.68 10.12 8.05
C VAL A 285 -2.23 11.56 7.81
N ALA A 286 -0.99 11.73 7.38
CA ALA A 286 -0.30 13.02 7.18
C ALA A 286 0.06 13.77 8.47
N ASP A 287 -0.23 13.22 9.64
CA ASP A 287 0.26 13.77 10.90
C ASP A 287 1.71 13.33 11.18
N THR A 288 2.44 14.14 11.92
CA THR A 288 3.78 13.84 12.37
C THR A 288 3.76 13.26 13.79
N LEU A 289 4.26 12.04 13.94
CA LEU A 289 4.55 11.47 15.25
C LEU A 289 6.00 11.80 15.63
N CYS A 290 6.21 12.43 16.78
CA CYS A 290 7.54 12.92 17.12
C CYS A 290 7.83 12.95 18.62
N ALA A 291 9.12 13.02 18.95
CA ALA A 291 9.59 13.27 20.30
C ALA A 291 9.05 14.58 20.86
N LEU A 292 8.99 14.70 22.21
CA LEU A 292 8.32 15.84 22.85
C LEU A 292 8.99 17.19 22.55
N GLU A 293 10.30 17.19 22.29
CA GLU A 293 11.11 18.36 21.97
C GLU A 293 11.00 18.85 20.52
N VAL A 294 10.38 18.09 19.64
CA VAL A 294 10.18 18.46 18.22
C VAL A 294 8.92 19.30 18.07
N ASP A 295 9.02 20.51 17.55
CA ASP A 295 7.91 21.43 17.36
C ASP A 295 7.53 21.69 15.90
N THR A 296 8.25 21.07 14.96
CA THR A 296 8.01 21.24 13.53
C THR A 296 7.44 19.96 12.93
N ALA A 297 6.29 20.07 12.27
CA ALA A 297 5.71 18.96 11.52
C ALA A 297 6.52 18.66 10.26
N LEU A 298 6.57 17.38 9.88
CA LEU A 298 7.15 16.95 8.61
C LEU A 298 6.30 17.42 7.43
N PRO A 299 6.92 17.73 6.29
CA PRO A 299 6.17 18.02 5.08
C PRO A 299 5.27 16.85 4.69
N ALA A 300 4.00 17.10 4.51
CA ALA A 300 3.03 16.10 4.10
C ALA A 300 2.16 16.59 2.95
N GLN A 301 1.82 15.69 2.03
CA GLN A 301 0.89 16.01 0.95
C GLN A 301 -0.51 16.27 1.51
N PRO A 302 -1.26 17.23 0.92
CA PRO A 302 -2.64 17.49 1.29
C PRO A 302 -3.49 16.22 1.10
N ILE A 303 -4.38 15.97 2.04
CA ILE A 303 -5.41 14.94 1.85
C ILE A 303 -6.59 15.60 1.16
N ASP A 304 -6.99 15.07 0.00
CA ASP A 304 -8.17 15.56 -0.70
C ASP A 304 -9.42 15.39 0.17
N PRO A 305 -10.31 16.37 0.20
CA PRO A 305 -11.56 16.25 0.94
C PRO A 305 -12.40 15.11 0.37
N PRO A 306 -13.22 14.44 1.22
CA PRO A 306 -14.09 13.37 0.75
C PRO A 306 -15.10 13.91 -0.26
N THR A 307 -15.22 13.24 -1.41
CA THR A 307 -16.20 13.58 -2.45
C THR A 307 -17.61 13.07 -2.10
N ILE A 308 -17.70 12.04 -1.24
CA ILE A 308 -18.96 11.42 -0.84
C ILE A 308 -19.01 11.31 0.67
N THR A 309 -20.14 11.71 1.26
CA THR A 309 -20.43 11.48 2.68
C THR A 309 -21.51 10.42 2.81
N VAL A 310 -21.26 9.39 3.63
CA VAL A 310 -22.19 8.31 3.89
C VAL A 310 -22.61 8.32 5.34
N THR A 311 -23.91 8.33 5.59
CA THR A 311 -24.46 8.25 6.94
C THR A 311 -25.01 6.85 7.20
N PHE A 312 -24.49 6.19 8.23
CA PHE A 312 -25.01 4.92 8.71
C PHE A 312 -26.01 5.20 9.83
N GLY A 313 -27.24 4.73 9.65
CA GLY A 313 -28.30 4.90 10.62
C GLY A 313 -28.99 3.59 10.96
N ILE A 314 -29.81 3.61 12.00
CA ILE A 314 -30.72 2.53 12.32
C ILE A 314 -31.77 2.46 11.21
N ASN A 315 -32.12 1.23 10.75
CA ASN A 315 -33.23 1.05 9.82
C ASN A 315 -34.56 1.19 10.60
N ASP A 316 -35.14 2.35 10.55
CA ASP A 316 -36.46 2.71 11.12
C ASP A 316 -37.60 2.61 10.11
N SER A 317 -37.33 2.04 8.92
CA SER A 317 -38.36 1.81 7.88
C SER A 317 -39.49 0.93 8.38
N PRO A 318 -40.74 1.21 8.01
CA PRO A 318 -41.89 0.32 8.29
C PRO A 318 -41.74 -1.12 7.80
N LEU A 319 -40.77 -1.35 6.89
CA LEU A 319 -40.43 -2.66 6.34
C LEU A 319 -39.22 -3.29 7.04
N ALA A 320 -38.68 -2.65 8.09
CA ALA A 320 -37.54 -3.18 8.83
C ALA A 320 -37.82 -4.59 9.37
N GLY A 321 -36.96 -5.56 8.98
CA GLY A 321 -37.09 -6.97 9.36
C GLY A 321 -38.05 -7.82 8.49
N ARG A 322 -38.60 -7.26 7.41
CA ARG A 322 -39.37 -8.04 6.41
C ARG A 322 -38.50 -8.53 5.26
N ASP A 323 -37.48 -7.73 4.89
CA ASP A 323 -36.50 -8.05 3.86
C ASP A 323 -35.18 -8.41 4.53
N GLY A 324 -34.81 -9.72 4.49
CA GLY A 324 -33.56 -10.23 5.02
C GLY A 324 -33.68 -11.17 6.21
N THR A 325 -32.69 -12.04 6.36
CA THR A 325 -32.63 -13.11 7.38
C THR A 325 -32.16 -12.67 8.75
N VAL A 326 -31.70 -11.43 8.91
CA VAL A 326 -31.19 -10.91 10.18
C VAL A 326 -32.34 -10.41 11.04
N ARG A 327 -32.95 -11.35 11.79
CA ARG A 327 -33.83 -11.05 12.89
C ARG A 327 -33.04 -11.01 14.18
N GLY A 328 -32.88 -9.87 14.75
CA GLY A 328 -32.28 -9.80 16.07
C GLY A 328 -32.95 -8.73 16.90
N SER A 329 -33.55 -9.11 18.02
CA SER A 329 -34.01 -8.20 19.06
C SER A 329 -32.85 -7.39 19.71
N ARG A 330 -31.62 -7.68 19.29
CA ARG A 330 -30.40 -6.95 19.68
C ARG A 330 -29.51 -6.61 18.49
N GLY A 331 -29.93 -6.92 17.25
CA GLY A 331 -29.26 -6.57 16.00
C GLY A 331 -30.12 -5.61 15.20
N VAL A 332 -29.83 -4.36 15.26
CA VAL A 332 -30.51 -3.35 14.44
C VAL A 332 -30.14 -3.68 12.98
N ALA A 333 -31.14 -3.98 12.15
CA ALA A 333 -30.93 -4.09 10.71
C ALA A 333 -30.51 -2.69 10.21
N ARG A 334 -29.24 -2.54 9.87
CA ARG A 334 -28.68 -1.29 9.40
C ARG A 334 -28.73 -1.26 7.89
N ARG A 335 -29.38 -0.27 7.34
CA ARG A 335 -29.35 0.02 5.92
C ARG A 335 -28.41 1.17 5.69
N VAL A 336 -27.45 0.99 4.80
CA VAL A 336 -26.58 2.07 4.35
C VAL A 336 -27.38 2.91 3.36
N ARG A 337 -27.55 4.21 3.64
CA ARG A 337 -28.09 5.16 2.67
C ARG A 337 -26.93 6.03 2.21
N VAL A 338 -26.52 5.85 0.95
CA VAL A 338 -25.56 6.73 0.30
C VAL A 338 -26.30 7.97 -0.20
N ARG A 339 -25.91 9.15 0.23
CA ARG A 339 -26.36 10.40 -0.34
C ARG A 339 -25.19 11.00 -1.11
N ALA A 340 -25.23 10.94 -2.44
CA ALA A 340 -24.33 11.69 -3.29
C ALA A 340 -24.74 13.17 -3.24
N GLY A 341 -23.86 14.03 -2.80
CA GLY A 341 -24.02 15.47 -2.94
C GLY A 341 -23.35 15.92 -4.23
N GLY A 342 -24.12 16.07 -5.31
CA GLY A 342 -23.64 16.47 -6.64
C GLY A 342 -24.50 15.83 -7.73
N GLU A 343 -24.65 16.50 -8.85
CA GLU A 343 -25.44 16.05 -10.01
C GLU A 343 -25.02 14.64 -10.44
N GLN A 344 -26.03 13.79 -10.72
CA GLN A 344 -25.83 12.43 -11.24
C GLN A 344 -25.08 12.47 -12.58
N PRO A 345 -24.00 11.72 -12.76
CA PRO A 345 -23.58 11.28 -14.07
C PRO A 345 -24.41 10.05 -14.47
N ASP A 346 -25.04 10.12 -15.62
CA ASP A 346 -25.70 8.99 -16.26
C ASP A 346 -24.66 7.95 -16.71
N GLY A 347 -24.74 6.71 -16.23
CA GLY A 347 -24.02 5.59 -16.82
C GLY A 347 -23.18 4.74 -15.83
N GLU A 348 -22.85 3.58 -16.23
CA GLU A 348 -22.22 2.40 -15.62
C GLU A 348 -21.03 2.58 -14.63
N ASP A 349 -20.71 3.81 -14.23
CA ASP A 349 -19.58 4.15 -13.33
C ASP A 349 -19.89 4.03 -11.83
N ASP A 350 -21.09 3.63 -11.44
CA ASP A 350 -21.52 3.55 -10.04
C ASP A 350 -20.72 2.55 -9.18
N LEU A 351 -20.08 1.57 -9.79
CA LEU A 351 -19.26 0.57 -9.09
C LEU A 351 -17.89 1.09 -8.68
N LEU A 352 -17.28 1.99 -9.47
CA LEU A 352 -16.02 2.67 -9.18
C LEU A 352 -16.17 3.62 -7.99
N GLY A 353 -17.30 4.33 -7.90
CA GLY A 353 -17.67 5.15 -6.74
C GLY A 353 -17.73 4.37 -5.42
N LEU A 354 -18.14 3.10 -5.47
CA LEU A 354 -18.25 2.26 -4.27
C LEU A 354 -16.88 1.84 -3.70
N VAL A 355 -15.90 1.60 -4.56
CA VAL A 355 -14.52 1.24 -4.16
C VAL A 355 -13.81 2.45 -3.55
N HIS A 356 -14.03 3.64 -4.11
CA HIS A 356 -13.55 4.91 -3.55
C HIS A 356 -14.17 5.18 -2.16
N LEU A 357 -15.41 4.76 -1.98
CA LEU A 357 -16.14 4.84 -0.73
C LEU A 357 -15.47 4.03 0.39
N VAL A 358 -14.97 2.83 0.12
CA VAL A 358 -14.38 1.94 1.14
C VAL A 358 -13.10 2.51 1.71
N GLY A 359 -12.17 2.99 0.88
CA GLY A 359 -10.91 3.57 1.35
C GLY A 359 -11.11 4.88 2.14
N ARG A 360 -12.11 5.70 1.77
CA ARG A 360 -12.42 6.97 2.46
C ARG A 360 -13.37 6.80 3.65
N LEU A 361 -14.16 5.75 3.69
CA LEU A 361 -15.03 5.43 4.82
C LEU A 361 -14.25 5.01 6.06
N GLU A 362 -13.14 4.32 5.92
CA GLU A 362 -12.23 4.01 7.04
C GLU A 362 -11.70 5.30 7.69
N VAL A 363 -11.44 6.34 6.92
CA VAL A 363 -10.95 7.63 7.43
C VAL A 363 -12.08 8.45 8.09
N ALA A 364 -13.28 8.43 7.54
CA ALA A 364 -14.40 9.24 8.04
C ALA A 364 -15.13 8.63 9.26
N LEU A 365 -15.13 7.31 9.43
CA LEU A 365 -15.78 6.61 10.54
C LEU A 365 -15.01 6.69 11.86
N GLN A 366 -13.83 7.25 11.87
CA GLN A 366 -12.96 7.32 13.05
C GLN A 366 -13.33 8.38 14.07
N GLY A 367 -14.36 9.17 13.80
CA GLY A 367 -14.79 10.23 14.74
C GLY A 367 -15.65 9.79 15.93
N GLU A 368 -16.48 8.76 15.83
CA GLU A 368 -17.55 8.56 16.83
C GLU A 368 -17.91 7.12 17.28
N ALA A 369 -17.35 6.04 16.76
CA ALA A 369 -17.77 4.69 17.19
C ALA A 369 -16.69 3.61 17.15
N HIS A 370 -16.01 3.45 18.25
CA HIS A 370 -14.74 2.70 18.34
C HIS A 370 -14.79 1.17 18.18
N ASP A 371 -15.92 0.43 18.30
CA ASP A 371 -15.81 -1.01 18.52
C ASP A 371 -16.54 -1.98 17.57
N ARG A 372 -17.35 -1.52 16.61
CA ARG A 372 -18.22 -2.44 15.87
C ARG A 372 -18.32 -2.25 14.35
N VAL A 373 -17.74 -1.23 13.80
CA VAL A 373 -17.96 -0.80 12.41
C VAL A 373 -17.20 -1.63 11.36
N PRO A 374 -15.94 -2.06 11.54
CA PRO A 374 -15.21 -2.79 10.51
C PRO A 374 -15.86 -4.11 10.07
N ARG A 375 -16.39 -4.90 11.01
CA ARG A 375 -17.06 -6.18 10.69
C ARG A 375 -18.42 -5.98 9.99
N LEU A 376 -19.08 -4.88 10.25
CA LEU A 376 -20.37 -4.55 9.64
C LEU A 376 -20.22 -4.06 8.20
N LEU A 377 -19.14 -3.33 7.90
CA LEU A 377 -18.83 -2.88 6.54
C LEU A 377 -18.58 -4.06 5.60
N GLN A 378 -17.79 -5.04 6.03
CA GLN A 378 -17.52 -6.26 5.26
C GLN A 378 -18.78 -7.08 5.00
N ALA A 379 -19.66 -7.21 5.99
CA ALA A 379 -20.91 -7.95 5.85
C ALA A 379 -21.93 -7.23 4.94
N THR A 380 -21.95 -5.91 4.92
CA THR A 380 -22.92 -5.12 4.14
C THR A 380 -22.50 -4.96 2.69
N LEU A 381 -21.22 -4.84 2.41
CA LEU A 381 -20.68 -4.78 1.04
C LEU A 381 -20.74 -6.13 0.34
N GLY A 382 -20.53 -7.24 1.04
CA GLY A 382 -20.74 -8.58 0.50
C GLY A 382 -22.19 -8.87 0.11
N GLY A 383 -23.17 -8.25 0.79
CA GLY A 383 -24.59 -8.38 0.47
C GLY A 383 -25.08 -7.50 -0.69
N LEU A 384 -24.36 -6.44 -1.03
CA LEU A 384 -24.70 -5.53 -2.13
C LEU A 384 -24.19 -6.00 -3.50
N VAL A 385 -23.17 -6.86 -3.50
CA VAL A 385 -22.54 -7.39 -4.74
C VAL A 385 -23.19 -8.68 -5.22
N GLY A 386 -24.07 -9.31 -4.43
CA GLY A 386 -24.75 -10.56 -4.74
C GLY A 386 -26.08 -10.40 -5.49
N HIS A 387 -26.17 -9.55 -6.51
CA HIS A 387 -27.32 -9.57 -7.41
C HIS A 387 -26.98 -10.37 -8.66
N ASP A 388 -27.51 -11.58 -8.71
CA ASP A 388 -27.50 -12.50 -9.83
C ASP A 388 -28.26 -11.87 -11.02
N PRO A 389 -27.67 -11.75 -12.22
CA PRO A 389 -28.37 -11.29 -13.41
C PRO A 389 -29.03 -12.48 -14.14
N GLY A 390 -30.07 -13.03 -13.56
CA GLY A 390 -30.76 -14.15 -14.12
C GLY A 390 -32.21 -14.27 -13.67
N VAL A 391 -33.05 -13.33 -14.06
CA VAL A 391 -34.48 -13.52 -14.46
C VAL A 391 -34.88 -12.27 -15.26
#